data_45a8876fa2f72803ca8b41d828fd5c61
#
_entry.id   45a8876fa2f72803ca8b41d828fd5c61
#
_cell.length_a   1.000
_cell.length_b   1.000
_cell.length_c   1.000
_cell.angle_alpha   90.00
_cell.angle_beta   90.00
_cell.angle_gamma   90.00
#
_symmetry.space_group_name_H-M   'P 1'
#
loop_
_entity.id
_entity.type
_entity.pdbx_description
1 polymer ?
#
loop_
_entity_poly.entity_id
_entity_poly.type
_entity_poly.pdbx_seq_one_letter_code
_entity_poly.pdbx_strand_id
1 'polypeptide(L)'
;MNVEVIVTTLTEAILAEQLGAKRLELIADMENGGITPSFGTIRNVVEHVSIPVHVMIRPHTHSFHFNEDDVETMLADIGLCRELGVDGIVFGALTQDGAIDERILGEVIKHKGEMTLTYHRAFDASRDLFEAMDVLNEYPEVDILLTSGGANTALEGIETLIALKERAEMTILPGAGITVKTLPILQEHLDVAMVHIGNGVRTNGKLDEGNFKPLLG
;
A
#
# COMPACT_ATOMS: atom_id res chain seq x y z
N MET A 1 -7.72 10.38 -13.16
CA MET A 1 -7.31 9.23 -12.32
C MET A 1 -6.86 9.73 -10.97
N ASN A 2 -7.25 9.10 -9.87
CA ASN A 2 -6.65 9.40 -8.57
C ASN A 2 -5.33 8.64 -8.42
N VAL A 3 -4.38 9.26 -7.70
CA VAL A 3 -3.04 8.68 -7.49
C VAL A 3 -2.74 8.65 -5.99
N GLU A 4 -2.38 7.48 -5.49
CA GLU A 4 -1.68 7.31 -4.23
C GLU A 4 -0.17 7.31 -4.50
N VAL A 5 0.58 8.08 -3.71
CA VAL A 5 2.03 8.23 -3.89
C VAL A 5 2.77 7.75 -2.67
N ILE A 6 3.82 6.95 -2.90
CA ILE A 6 4.79 6.62 -1.86
C ILE A 6 5.61 7.86 -1.51
N VAL A 7 5.70 8.17 -0.22
CA VAL A 7 6.55 9.23 0.33
C VAL A 7 7.36 8.73 1.52
N THR A 8 8.54 9.30 1.72
CA THR A 8 9.46 8.88 2.79
C THR A 8 9.81 10.01 3.76
N THR A 9 9.45 11.25 3.40
CA THR A 9 9.77 12.45 4.19
C THR A 9 8.62 13.45 4.17
N LEU A 10 8.59 14.36 5.15
CA LEU A 10 7.65 15.48 5.17
C LEU A 10 7.74 16.34 3.90
N THR A 11 8.95 16.60 3.41
CA THR A 11 9.15 17.40 2.19
C THR A 11 8.50 16.74 0.97
N GLU A 12 8.64 15.41 0.83
CA GLU A 12 7.97 14.67 -0.25
C GLU A 12 6.45 14.67 -0.07
N ALA A 13 5.96 14.52 1.16
CA ALA A 13 4.52 14.50 1.45
C ALA A 13 3.84 15.82 1.05
N ILE A 14 4.42 16.96 1.45
CA ILE A 14 3.93 18.30 1.07
C ILE A 14 3.99 18.48 -0.46
N LEU A 15 5.09 18.09 -1.09
CA LEU A 15 5.23 18.22 -2.55
C LEU A 15 4.20 17.32 -3.29
N ALA A 16 4.01 16.08 -2.86
CA ALA A 16 3.03 15.18 -3.48
C ALA A 16 1.61 15.73 -3.38
N GLU A 17 1.21 16.28 -2.23
CA GLU A 17 -0.07 16.96 -2.05
C GLU A 17 -0.20 18.16 -2.99
N GLN A 18 0.80 19.05 -3.04
CA GLN A 18 0.81 20.21 -3.94
C GLN A 18 0.73 19.83 -5.41
N LEU A 19 1.32 18.69 -5.79
CA LEU A 19 1.25 18.15 -7.15
C LEU A 19 -0.09 17.46 -7.46
N GLY A 20 -0.97 17.22 -6.46
CA GLY A 20 -2.32 16.74 -6.65
C GLY A 20 -2.54 15.26 -6.31
N ALA A 21 -1.62 14.64 -5.57
CA ALA A 21 -1.86 13.32 -4.97
C ALA A 21 -3.17 13.33 -4.17
N LYS A 22 -3.90 12.21 -4.19
CA LYS A 22 -5.16 12.07 -3.46
C LYS A 22 -5.01 11.26 -2.16
N ARG A 23 -3.91 10.54 -2.01
CA ARG A 23 -3.52 9.80 -0.83
C ARG A 23 -2.01 9.61 -0.82
N LEU A 24 -1.44 9.52 0.37
CA LEU A 24 -0.04 9.20 0.57
C LEU A 24 0.10 7.82 1.20
N GLU A 25 1.05 7.03 0.72
CA GLU A 25 1.59 5.91 1.48
C GLU A 25 2.92 6.36 2.08
N LEU A 26 2.98 6.43 3.41
CA LEU A 26 4.17 6.85 4.14
C LEU A 26 4.98 5.64 4.60
N ILE A 27 6.22 5.54 4.12
CA ILE A 27 7.14 4.44 4.41
C ILE A 27 8.53 4.95 4.81
N ALA A 28 9.35 4.09 5.38
CA ALA A 28 10.81 4.20 5.36
C ALA A 28 11.40 3.09 4.46
N ASP A 29 12.67 3.19 4.09
CA ASP A 29 13.40 2.16 3.31
C ASP A 29 12.68 1.72 2.01
N MET A 30 12.41 2.69 1.14
CA MET A 30 11.70 2.45 -0.13
C MET A 30 12.42 1.45 -1.05
N GLU A 31 13.74 1.39 -1.01
CA GLU A 31 14.56 0.51 -1.88
C GLU A 31 14.31 -0.97 -1.58
N ASN A 32 14.00 -1.31 -0.32
CA ASN A 32 13.72 -2.66 0.12
C ASN A 32 12.21 -2.97 0.29
N GLY A 33 11.34 -2.14 -0.28
CA GLY A 33 9.90 -2.36 -0.30
C GLY A 33 9.12 -1.78 0.88
N GLY A 34 9.77 -0.97 1.71
CA GLY A 34 9.13 -0.21 2.78
C GLY A 34 9.06 -0.94 4.13
N ILE A 35 9.31 -0.17 5.18
CA ILE A 35 9.11 -0.54 6.59
C ILE A 35 8.37 0.60 7.30
N THR A 36 7.95 0.36 8.55
CA THR A 36 7.32 1.37 9.41
C THR A 36 8.23 2.60 9.54
N PRO A 37 7.73 3.83 9.27
CA PRO A 37 8.49 5.06 9.48
C PRO A 37 8.66 5.38 10.96
N SER A 38 9.62 6.24 11.28
CA SER A 38 9.78 6.72 12.67
C SER A 38 8.55 7.51 13.15
N PHE A 39 8.29 7.47 14.45
CA PHE A 39 7.26 8.29 15.11
C PHE A 39 7.31 9.76 14.66
N GLY A 40 8.52 10.36 14.65
CA GLY A 40 8.67 11.76 14.29
C GLY A 40 8.30 12.04 12.84
N THR A 41 8.56 11.10 11.93
CA THR A 41 8.16 11.22 10.52
C THR A 41 6.64 11.13 10.38
N ILE A 42 6.01 10.13 11.00
CA ILE A 42 4.56 9.94 10.95
C ILE A 42 3.85 11.19 11.48
N ARG A 43 4.19 11.63 12.71
CA ARG A 43 3.58 12.80 13.33
C ARG A 43 3.71 14.06 12.47
N ASN A 44 4.92 14.33 11.98
CA ASN A 44 5.15 15.53 11.19
C ASN A 44 4.38 15.53 9.88
N VAL A 45 4.26 14.36 9.20
CA VAL A 45 3.49 14.28 7.96
C VAL A 45 2.00 14.50 8.25
N VAL A 46 1.43 13.78 9.20
CA VAL A 46 0.00 13.90 9.56
C VAL A 46 -0.38 15.33 10.00
N GLU A 47 0.50 16.03 10.70
CA GLU A 47 0.27 17.43 11.15
C GLU A 47 0.33 18.47 10.00
N HIS A 48 0.91 18.14 8.84
CA HIS A 48 1.23 19.15 7.82
C HIS A 48 0.60 18.91 6.44
N VAL A 49 -0.07 17.78 6.22
CA VAL A 49 -0.82 17.51 4.99
C VAL A 49 -2.30 17.38 5.29
N SER A 50 -3.14 17.63 4.28
CA SER A 50 -4.61 17.59 4.40
C SER A 50 -5.22 16.38 3.70
N ILE A 51 -4.45 15.70 2.87
CA ILE A 51 -4.89 14.48 2.17
C ILE A 51 -4.62 13.25 3.04
N PRO A 52 -5.40 12.17 2.88
CA PRO A 52 -5.24 10.96 3.68
C PRO A 52 -3.82 10.39 3.64
N VAL A 53 -3.34 9.96 4.82
CA VAL A 53 -2.03 9.33 5.01
C VAL A 53 -2.23 7.89 5.47
N HIS A 54 -1.77 6.94 4.67
CA HIS A 54 -1.68 5.53 5.02
C HIS A 54 -0.24 5.19 5.41
N VAL A 55 -0.04 4.59 6.56
CA VAL A 55 1.28 4.32 7.13
C VAL A 55 1.62 2.83 7.00
N MET A 56 2.81 2.52 6.48
CA MET A 56 3.32 1.15 6.44
C MET A 56 3.55 0.61 7.84
N ILE A 57 2.99 -0.55 8.13
CA ILE A 57 3.21 -1.33 9.35
C ILE A 57 3.96 -2.61 8.98
N ARG A 58 5.28 -2.53 9.05
CA ARG A 58 6.19 -3.62 8.70
C ARG A 58 7.53 -3.45 9.42
N PRO A 59 7.89 -4.33 10.37
CA PRO A 59 9.07 -4.14 11.22
C PRO A 59 10.38 -4.38 10.47
N HIS A 60 10.37 -5.22 9.42
CA HIS A 60 11.56 -5.58 8.64
C HIS A 60 11.24 -5.98 7.19
N THR A 61 12.24 -5.99 6.33
CA THR A 61 12.13 -6.35 4.90
C THR A 61 12.56 -7.78 4.57
N HIS A 62 12.98 -8.59 5.57
CA HIS A 62 13.54 -9.93 5.36
C HIS A 62 12.54 -10.91 4.75
N SER A 63 11.27 -10.79 5.15
CA SER A 63 10.18 -11.65 4.69
C SER A 63 8.82 -10.99 4.96
N PHE A 64 7.73 -11.72 4.69
CA PHE A 64 6.38 -11.43 5.15
C PHE A 64 5.93 -12.37 6.27
N HIS A 65 6.86 -13.11 6.86
CA HIS A 65 6.62 -13.98 8.02
C HIS A 65 7.09 -13.25 9.28
N PHE A 66 6.26 -13.16 10.27
CA PHE A 66 6.53 -12.41 11.49
C PHE A 66 6.41 -13.31 12.72
N ASN A 67 7.37 -13.21 13.61
CA ASN A 67 7.34 -13.87 14.91
C ASN A 67 6.52 -13.05 15.93
N GLU A 68 6.38 -13.53 17.16
CA GLU A 68 5.58 -12.86 18.19
C GLU A 68 6.15 -11.47 18.57
N ASP A 69 7.48 -11.30 18.60
CA ASP A 69 8.11 -10.01 18.91
C ASP A 69 7.86 -8.98 17.78
N ASP A 70 7.86 -9.45 16.52
CA ASP A 70 7.50 -8.63 15.35
C ASP A 70 6.04 -8.19 15.43
N VAL A 71 5.14 -9.11 15.80
CA VAL A 71 3.71 -8.82 15.97
C VAL A 71 3.49 -7.79 17.08
N GLU A 72 4.13 -7.96 18.24
CA GLU A 72 4.05 -6.98 19.34
C GLU A 72 4.50 -5.59 18.88
N THR A 73 5.60 -5.52 18.12
CA THR A 73 6.09 -4.26 17.52
C THR A 73 5.07 -3.64 16.58
N MET A 74 4.49 -4.43 15.67
CA MET A 74 3.47 -3.94 14.74
C MET A 74 2.22 -3.42 15.46
N LEU A 75 1.74 -4.12 16.49
CA LEU A 75 0.57 -3.69 17.26
C LEU A 75 0.83 -2.39 18.04
N ALA A 76 2.06 -2.20 18.54
CA ALA A 76 2.48 -0.94 19.16
C ALA A 76 2.49 0.21 18.14
N ASP A 77 3.04 -0.02 16.93
CA ASP A 77 3.04 0.97 15.83
C ASP A 77 1.62 1.33 15.39
N ILE A 78 0.70 0.35 15.30
CA ILE A 78 -0.72 0.59 15.00
C ILE A 78 -1.38 1.45 16.09
N GLY A 79 -1.12 1.15 17.36
CA GLY A 79 -1.60 1.96 18.49
C GLY A 79 -1.16 3.41 18.37
N LEU A 80 0.10 3.61 18.03
CA LEU A 80 0.69 4.93 17.81
C LEU A 80 0.04 5.66 16.61
N CYS A 81 -0.14 4.98 15.48
CA CYS A 81 -0.81 5.54 14.30
C CYS A 81 -2.23 6.03 14.65
N ARG A 82 -2.97 5.24 15.43
CA ARG A 82 -4.31 5.62 15.90
C ARG A 82 -4.30 6.85 16.81
N GLU A 83 -3.34 6.96 17.72
CA GLU A 83 -3.18 8.14 18.61
C GLU A 83 -2.83 9.40 17.82
N LEU A 84 -2.07 9.27 16.74
CA LEU A 84 -1.70 10.38 15.86
C LEU A 84 -2.79 10.78 14.86
N GLY A 85 -3.89 10.02 14.78
CA GLY A 85 -4.98 10.30 13.83
C GLY A 85 -4.61 9.98 12.38
N VAL A 86 -3.82 8.93 12.16
CA VAL A 86 -3.51 8.40 10.82
C VAL A 86 -4.78 7.87 10.16
N ASP A 87 -4.99 8.15 8.87
CA ASP A 87 -6.22 7.77 8.15
C ASP A 87 -6.28 6.28 7.81
N GLY A 88 -5.12 5.65 7.59
CA GLY A 88 -5.05 4.23 7.26
C GLY A 88 -3.70 3.61 7.54
N ILE A 89 -3.68 2.28 7.55
CA ILE A 89 -2.46 1.48 7.67
C ILE A 89 -2.31 0.55 6.49
N VAL A 90 -1.05 0.24 6.15
CA VAL A 90 -0.67 -0.68 5.07
C VAL A 90 0.08 -1.85 5.69
N PHE A 91 -0.45 -3.04 5.52
CA PHE A 91 0.01 -4.25 6.20
C PHE A 91 -0.14 -5.48 5.29
N GLY A 92 0.57 -6.55 5.59
CA GLY A 92 0.38 -7.87 4.99
C GLY A 92 1.34 -8.88 5.60
N ALA A 93 0.82 -10.05 5.95
CA ALA A 93 1.57 -11.15 6.55
C ALA A 93 1.21 -12.48 5.87
N LEU A 94 2.21 -13.33 5.73
CA LEU A 94 2.09 -14.68 5.20
C LEU A 94 2.57 -15.70 6.22
N THR A 95 1.98 -16.89 6.18
CA THR A 95 2.50 -18.07 6.86
C THR A 95 3.74 -18.60 6.16
N GLN A 96 4.48 -19.52 6.80
CA GLN A 96 5.69 -20.09 6.20
C GLN A 96 5.43 -20.87 4.91
N ASP A 97 4.22 -21.38 4.70
CA ASP A 97 3.81 -22.07 3.47
C ASP A 97 3.17 -21.14 2.44
N GLY A 98 3.19 -19.81 2.70
CA GLY A 98 2.78 -18.78 1.75
C GLY A 98 1.29 -18.49 1.69
N ALA A 99 0.49 -18.95 2.67
CA ALA A 99 -0.90 -18.54 2.83
C ALA A 99 -0.99 -17.17 3.53
N ILE A 100 -2.15 -16.50 3.47
CA ILE A 100 -2.43 -15.33 4.32
C ILE A 100 -2.34 -15.77 5.79
N ASP A 101 -1.60 -15.01 6.62
CA ASP A 101 -1.57 -15.27 8.06
C ASP A 101 -2.81 -14.62 8.73
N GLU A 102 -3.89 -15.40 8.78
CA GLU A 102 -5.17 -14.96 9.33
C GLU A 102 -5.09 -14.63 10.83
N ARG A 103 -4.18 -15.28 11.57
CA ARG A 103 -3.96 -14.99 12.99
C ARG A 103 -3.44 -13.55 13.16
N ILE A 104 -2.41 -13.19 12.40
CA ILE A 104 -1.83 -11.84 12.49
C ILE A 104 -2.81 -10.81 11.90
N LEU A 105 -3.46 -11.12 10.79
CA LEU A 105 -4.49 -10.25 10.20
C LEU A 105 -5.60 -9.93 11.21
N GLY A 106 -6.10 -10.95 11.92
CA GLY A 106 -7.12 -10.78 12.96
C GLY A 106 -6.66 -9.89 14.13
N GLU A 107 -5.39 -9.99 14.53
CA GLU A 107 -4.84 -9.07 15.56
C GLU A 107 -4.73 -7.63 15.04
N VAL A 108 -4.27 -7.43 13.81
CA VAL A 108 -4.21 -6.09 13.18
C VAL A 108 -5.62 -5.47 13.10
N ILE A 109 -6.62 -6.22 12.65
CA ILE A 109 -8.01 -5.76 12.57
C ILE A 109 -8.54 -5.31 13.94
N LYS A 110 -8.30 -6.08 15.00
CA LYS A 110 -8.72 -5.70 16.36
C LYS A 110 -8.11 -4.40 16.86
N HIS A 111 -6.89 -4.07 16.40
CA HIS A 111 -6.14 -2.92 16.90
C HIS A 111 -6.24 -1.66 16.00
N LYS A 112 -6.59 -1.82 14.71
CA LYS A 112 -6.63 -0.69 13.77
C LYS A 112 -7.68 0.38 14.09
N GLY A 113 -8.72 0.05 14.86
CA GLY A 113 -9.86 0.97 15.06
C GLY A 113 -10.55 1.32 13.74
N GLU A 114 -10.84 2.59 13.53
CA GLU A 114 -11.53 3.09 12.33
C GLU A 114 -10.58 3.36 11.14
N MET A 115 -9.26 3.13 11.30
CA MET A 115 -8.30 3.34 10.21
C MET A 115 -8.58 2.38 9.04
N THR A 116 -8.49 2.91 7.82
CA THR A 116 -8.52 2.09 6.60
C THR A 116 -7.39 1.06 6.61
N LEU A 117 -7.68 -0.18 6.21
CA LEU A 117 -6.69 -1.25 6.09
C LEU A 117 -6.41 -1.57 4.62
N THR A 118 -5.18 -1.30 4.19
CA THR A 118 -4.65 -1.77 2.91
C THR A 118 -3.83 -3.04 3.13
N TYR A 119 -4.22 -4.16 2.51
CA TYR A 119 -3.35 -5.33 2.42
C TYR A 119 -2.35 -5.12 1.27
N HIS A 120 -1.06 -5.13 1.58
CA HIS A 120 -0.02 -4.78 0.62
C HIS A 120 0.45 -5.97 -0.23
N ARG A 121 1.50 -5.77 -1.02
CA ARG A 121 2.06 -6.73 -1.97
C ARG A 121 2.65 -8.02 -1.37
N ALA A 122 2.53 -8.28 -0.07
CA ALA A 122 2.66 -9.64 0.47
C ALA A 122 1.69 -10.60 -0.23
N PHE A 123 0.51 -10.08 -0.64
CA PHE A 123 -0.45 -10.81 -1.47
C PHE A 123 0.19 -11.38 -2.75
N ASP A 124 0.99 -10.56 -3.47
CA ASP A 124 1.68 -10.99 -4.70
C ASP A 124 2.72 -12.10 -4.47
N ALA A 125 3.17 -12.28 -3.23
CA ALA A 125 4.09 -13.33 -2.81
C ALA A 125 3.39 -14.56 -2.20
N SER A 126 2.06 -14.59 -2.15
CA SER A 126 1.32 -15.74 -1.66
C SER A 126 1.48 -16.95 -2.59
N ARG A 127 1.28 -18.15 -2.03
CA ARG A 127 1.39 -19.41 -2.78
C ARG A 127 0.35 -19.56 -3.89
N ASP A 128 -0.82 -18.95 -3.72
CA ASP A 128 -1.91 -18.91 -4.69
C ASP A 128 -2.72 -17.63 -4.48
N LEU A 129 -2.79 -16.78 -5.52
CA LEU A 129 -3.45 -15.48 -5.45
C LEU A 129 -4.97 -15.59 -5.28
N PHE A 130 -5.57 -16.63 -5.86
CA PHE A 130 -7.02 -16.80 -5.78
C PHE A 130 -7.44 -17.38 -4.44
N GLU A 131 -6.64 -18.31 -3.87
CA GLU A 131 -6.80 -18.75 -2.49
C GLU A 131 -6.65 -17.56 -1.53
N ALA A 132 -5.61 -16.74 -1.71
CA ALA A 132 -5.38 -15.56 -0.87
C ALA A 132 -6.52 -14.53 -0.99
N MET A 133 -7.09 -14.34 -2.19
CA MET A 133 -8.25 -13.49 -2.42
C MET A 133 -9.48 -14.02 -1.68
N ASP A 134 -9.76 -15.32 -1.78
CA ASP A 134 -10.92 -15.93 -1.13
C ASP A 134 -10.81 -15.78 0.40
N VAL A 135 -9.60 -15.95 0.96
CA VAL A 135 -9.35 -15.68 2.39
C VAL A 135 -9.58 -14.21 2.74
N LEU A 136 -9.03 -13.25 1.96
CA LEU A 136 -9.19 -11.82 2.27
C LEU A 136 -10.65 -11.36 2.15
N ASN A 137 -11.46 -11.96 1.28
CA ASN A 137 -12.89 -11.67 1.16
C ASN A 137 -13.71 -12.06 2.41
N GLU A 138 -13.18 -12.95 3.28
CA GLU A 138 -13.82 -13.28 4.57
C GLU A 138 -13.61 -12.17 5.62
N TYR A 139 -12.77 -11.15 5.31
CA TYR A 139 -12.42 -10.05 6.21
C TYR A 139 -12.90 -8.70 5.65
N PRO A 140 -14.15 -8.29 5.87
CA PRO A 140 -14.70 -7.03 5.37
C PRO A 140 -13.99 -5.78 5.90
N GLU A 141 -13.16 -5.92 6.92
CA GLU A 141 -12.31 -4.85 7.47
C GLU A 141 -11.05 -4.58 6.63
N VAL A 142 -10.76 -5.42 5.62
CA VAL A 142 -9.74 -5.15 4.60
C VAL A 142 -10.39 -4.31 3.51
N ASP A 143 -10.09 -3.02 3.50
CA ASP A 143 -10.74 -2.06 2.61
C ASP A 143 -10.11 -2.04 1.20
N ILE A 144 -8.80 -2.30 1.13
CA ILE A 144 -7.99 -2.14 -0.07
C ILE A 144 -7.01 -3.29 -0.20
N LEU A 145 -6.86 -3.81 -1.42
CA LEU A 145 -5.79 -4.73 -1.79
C LEU A 145 -4.84 -4.07 -2.80
N LEU A 146 -3.61 -3.79 -2.36
CA LEU A 146 -2.52 -3.33 -3.21
C LEU A 146 -1.82 -4.52 -3.86
N THR A 147 -1.90 -4.63 -5.18
CA THR A 147 -1.37 -5.78 -5.91
C THR A 147 -0.90 -5.41 -7.32
N SER A 148 0.01 -6.20 -7.86
CA SER A 148 0.39 -6.19 -9.28
C SER A 148 -0.14 -7.40 -10.05
N GLY A 149 -1.06 -8.18 -9.44
CA GLY A 149 -1.53 -9.43 -10.01
C GLY A 149 -0.49 -10.56 -9.96
N GLY A 150 0.42 -10.54 -8.95
CA GLY A 150 1.48 -11.52 -8.78
C GLY A 150 2.65 -11.39 -9.77
N ALA A 151 2.65 -10.34 -10.62
CA ALA A 151 3.71 -10.09 -11.59
C ALA A 151 4.71 -9.02 -11.10
N ASN A 152 5.80 -8.80 -11.83
CA ASN A 152 6.75 -7.74 -11.49
C ASN A 152 6.15 -6.35 -11.64
N THR A 153 5.23 -6.17 -12.59
CA THR A 153 4.53 -4.90 -12.83
C THR A 153 3.03 -5.14 -13.00
N ALA A 154 2.21 -4.12 -12.69
CA ALA A 154 0.77 -4.16 -12.87
C ALA A 154 0.37 -4.41 -14.34
N LEU A 155 1.16 -3.93 -15.31
CA LEU A 155 0.91 -4.17 -16.73
C LEU A 155 1.15 -5.63 -17.13
N GLU A 156 2.20 -6.26 -16.60
CA GLU A 156 2.46 -7.69 -16.83
C GLU A 156 1.39 -8.58 -16.18
N GLY A 157 0.85 -8.16 -15.03
CA GLY A 157 -0.19 -8.89 -14.30
C GLY A 157 -1.63 -8.50 -14.66
N ILE A 158 -1.85 -7.79 -15.77
CA ILE A 158 -3.14 -7.15 -16.06
C ILE A 158 -4.31 -8.13 -16.17
N GLU A 159 -4.10 -9.31 -16.79
CA GLU A 159 -5.13 -10.35 -16.90
C GLU A 159 -5.54 -10.88 -15.52
N THR A 160 -4.55 -11.10 -14.65
CA THR A 160 -4.79 -11.50 -13.26
C THR A 160 -5.49 -10.39 -12.46
N LEU A 161 -5.07 -9.13 -12.64
CA LEU A 161 -5.73 -7.99 -11.99
C LEU A 161 -7.21 -7.86 -12.36
N ILE A 162 -7.56 -8.10 -13.63
CA ILE A 162 -8.95 -8.14 -14.08
C ILE A 162 -9.72 -9.26 -13.37
N ALA A 163 -9.17 -10.48 -13.35
CA ALA A 163 -9.80 -11.62 -12.70
C ALA A 163 -9.93 -11.44 -11.17
N LEU A 164 -8.93 -10.84 -10.52
CA LEU A 164 -8.98 -10.51 -9.10
C LEU A 164 -10.03 -9.44 -8.80
N LYS A 165 -10.13 -8.40 -9.64
CA LYS A 165 -11.13 -7.35 -9.49
C LYS A 165 -12.57 -7.88 -9.57
N GLU A 166 -12.82 -8.88 -10.42
CA GLU A 166 -14.14 -9.51 -10.53
C GLU A 166 -14.55 -10.31 -9.28
N ARG A 167 -13.58 -10.76 -8.48
CA ARG A 167 -13.78 -11.56 -7.26
C ARG A 167 -13.72 -10.76 -5.97
N ALA A 168 -13.05 -9.60 -5.98
CA ALA A 168 -12.73 -8.84 -4.78
C ALA A 168 -13.99 -8.20 -4.15
N GLU A 169 -14.17 -8.39 -2.86
CA GLU A 169 -15.11 -7.64 -2.04
C GLU A 169 -14.52 -6.28 -1.60
N MET A 170 -13.18 -6.12 -1.64
CA MET A 170 -12.45 -4.90 -1.33
C MET A 170 -12.02 -4.15 -2.59
N THR A 171 -11.55 -2.92 -2.43
CA THR A 171 -11.03 -2.11 -3.55
C THR A 171 -9.68 -2.63 -4.04
N ILE A 172 -9.56 -2.97 -5.32
CA ILE A 172 -8.26 -3.26 -5.95
C ILE A 172 -7.51 -1.96 -6.23
N LEU A 173 -6.29 -1.88 -5.72
CA LEU A 173 -5.35 -0.78 -5.93
C LEU A 173 -4.15 -1.31 -6.74
N PRO A 174 -4.12 -1.14 -8.07
CA PRO A 174 -2.99 -1.59 -8.86
C PRO A 174 -1.72 -0.81 -8.52
N GLY A 175 -0.61 -1.52 -8.35
CA GLY A 175 0.71 -0.96 -8.08
C GLY A 175 1.83 -1.68 -8.82
N ALA A 176 3.04 -1.16 -8.71
CA ALA A 176 4.27 -1.58 -9.38
C ALA A 176 4.35 -1.25 -10.88
N GLY A 177 5.41 -0.57 -11.25
CA GLY A 177 5.73 -0.26 -12.65
C GLY A 177 4.78 0.73 -13.33
N ILE A 178 3.93 1.43 -12.56
CA ILE A 178 3.01 2.44 -13.10
C ILE A 178 3.79 3.74 -13.34
N THR A 179 3.70 4.23 -14.57
CA THR A 179 4.36 5.42 -15.08
C THR A 179 3.43 6.17 -16.03
N VAL A 180 3.84 7.36 -16.46
CA VAL A 180 3.13 8.12 -17.53
C VAL A 180 2.89 7.30 -18.80
N LYS A 181 3.78 6.34 -19.09
CA LYS A 181 3.68 5.50 -20.29
C LYS A 181 2.77 4.30 -20.10
N THR A 182 2.79 3.68 -18.92
CA THR A 182 2.06 2.43 -18.64
C THR A 182 0.64 2.67 -18.13
N LEU A 183 0.40 3.81 -17.46
CA LEU A 183 -0.93 4.12 -16.92
C LEU A 183 -2.05 4.16 -17.98
N PRO A 184 -1.89 4.81 -19.16
CA PRO A 184 -2.94 4.80 -20.19
C PRO A 184 -3.28 3.38 -20.66
N ILE A 185 -2.28 2.51 -20.83
CA ILE A 185 -2.48 1.11 -21.24
C ILE A 185 -3.24 0.35 -20.16
N LEU A 186 -2.87 0.56 -18.88
CA LEU A 186 -3.58 -0.05 -17.75
C LEU A 186 -5.07 0.38 -17.73
N GLN A 187 -5.34 1.67 -17.97
CA GLN A 187 -6.69 2.23 -17.98
C GLN A 187 -7.58 1.74 -19.12
N GLU A 188 -7.00 1.33 -20.25
CA GLU A 188 -7.75 0.74 -21.37
C GLU A 188 -8.36 -0.63 -21.00
N HIS A 189 -7.76 -1.35 -20.03
CA HIS A 189 -8.14 -2.71 -19.67
C HIS A 189 -8.72 -2.84 -18.26
N LEU A 190 -8.36 -1.92 -17.36
CA LEU A 190 -8.73 -2.02 -15.95
C LEU A 190 -9.34 -0.69 -15.47
N ASP A 191 -10.66 -0.71 -15.25
CA ASP A 191 -11.38 0.41 -14.65
C ASP A 191 -11.18 0.43 -13.13
N VAL A 192 -10.30 1.30 -12.65
CA VAL A 192 -10.02 1.50 -11.22
C VAL A 192 -10.04 2.99 -10.86
N ALA A 193 -10.49 3.28 -9.66
CA ALA A 193 -10.62 4.67 -9.19
C ALA A 193 -9.27 5.31 -8.85
N MET A 194 -8.29 4.50 -8.44
CA MET A 194 -6.98 4.94 -7.96
C MET A 194 -5.89 3.94 -8.35
N VAL A 195 -4.67 4.45 -8.52
CA VAL A 195 -3.45 3.64 -8.71
C VAL A 195 -2.39 4.04 -7.69
N HIS A 196 -1.51 3.08 -7.35
CA HIS A 196 -0.41 3.27 -6.42
C HIS A 196 0.91 3.46 -7.18
N ILE A 197 1.65 4.54 -6.89
CA ILE A 197 2.85 4.89 -7.63
C ILE A 197 4.01 5.23 -6.69
N GLY A 198 5.12 4.53 -6.85
CA GLY A 198 6.38 4.82 -6.17
C GLY A 198 7.40 5.46 -7.11
N ASN A 199 8.19 4.61 -7.79
CA ASN A 199 9.30 5.06 -8.66
C ASN A 199 8.84 5.79 -9.93
N GLY A 200 7.62 5.54 -10.42
CA GLY A 200 7.11 6.13 -11.66
C GLY A 200 6.99 7.67 -11.66
N VAL A 201 6.95 8.27 -10.48
CA VAL A 201 6.89 9.74 -10.28
C VAL A 201 8.24 10.33 -9.86
N ARG A 202 9.34 9.56 -9.96
CA ARG A 202 10.66 9.99 -9.48
C ARG A 202 11.69 10.09 -10.59
N THR A 203 12.64 11.01 -10.39
CA THR A 203 13.89 11.13 -11.14
C THR A 203 15.03 11.18 -10.13
N ASN A 204 16.01 10.28 -10.27
CA ASN A 204 17.13 10.15 -9.33
C ASN A 204 16.68 10.03 -7.85
N GLY A 205 15.64 9.22 -7.60
CA GLY A 205 15.08 8.97 -6.26
C GLY A 205 14.21 10.09 -5.67
N LYS A 206 14.07 11.24 -6.34
CA LYS A 206 13.27 12.39 -5.88
C LYS A 206 11.98 12.52 -6.67
N LEU A 207 10.90 12.97 -6.01
CA LEU A 207 9.65 13.31 -6.71
C LEU A 207 9.92 14.34 -7.79
N ASP A 208 9.37 14.09 -8.98
CA ASP A 208 9.57 14.90 -10.19
C ASP A 208 8.21 15.35 -10.74
N GLU A 209 7.99 16.66 -10.75
CA GLU A 209 6.76 17.28 -11.22
C GLU A 209 6.43 16.90 -12.68
N GLY A 210 7.47 16.78 -13.52
CA GLY A 210 7.32 16.42 -14.94
C GLY A 210 6.82 15.00 -15.14
N ASN A 211 7.15 14.06 -14.21
CA ASN A 211 6.63 12.70 -14.20
C ASN A 211 5.28 12.59 -13.51
N PHE A 212 4.96 13.51 -12.59
CA PHE A 212 3.75 13.44 -11.77
C PHE A 212 2.52 14.03 -12.48
N LYS A 213 2.63 15.28 -12.97
CA LYS A 213 1.50 16.02 -13.56
C LYS A 213 0.76 15.27 -14.68
N PRO A 214 1.46 14.59 -15.62
CA PRO A 214 0.78 13.85 -16.68
C PRO A 214 -0.04 12.65 -16.22
N LEU A 215 0.15 12.18 -14.98
CA LEU A 215 -0.63 11.05 -14.42
C LEU A 215 -2.00 11.47 -13.91
N LEU A 216 -2.21 12.76 -13.69
CA LEU A 216 -3.48 13.27 -13.16
C LEU A 216 -4.54 13.52 -14.24
N GLY A 217 -4.13 13.56 -15.51
CA GLY A 217 -5.03 13.79 -16.68
C GLY A 217 -5.31 15.26 -16.91
#